data_3cb9e5e1f99e3c2a0e3d4c014c2b5920
#
_entry.id   3cb9e5e1f99e3c2a0e3d4c014c2b5920
#
_cell.length_a   1.000
_cell.length_b   1.000
_cell.length_c   1.000
_cell.angle_alpha   90.00
_cell.angle_beta   90.00
_cell.angle_gamma   90.00
#
_symmetry.space_group_name_H-M   'P 1'
#
loop_
_entity.id
_entity.type
_entity.pdbx_description
1 polymer ?
#
loop_
_entity_poly.entity_id
_entity_poly.type
_entity_poly.pdbx_seq_one_letter_code
_entity_poly.pdbx_strand_id
1 'polypeptide(L)'
;MKYPIGIQSFDQIIEGNWVYVDKTDLVYRLVTTTKTCFLSRPRRFGKSLLVSTLDAYFKGRKELFDGLMIAKLEKDWHQYPVFKIDFNGVNFTEKGNLEATIEYYLANWEKIYGETPREVPMGKRFEQILSLVYQQTGRRAVVLVDEYDKPILDALDTPLEDANREILKAFYSTFKGADEYLRFVLLTGVTKFSQVSVFSGFNQPKDISMDNHYEALCGVTQVELEHYFAEPIANLAEKFNYTVEEMKDVLKMQYDGYHFGSGLLGVYNPFSLLNAFDMNDIRDYWFASGTPTYLIKLLRHNHEQMDELTGRYYDPSMFVDYKADVEKPLPMIYQSGYLTIKEYDSRRNRYLLDFPNNEVKKGFLTMVAANYFKPQEFEVSNWIVDAVILLEEGETTAFCSALTSFLADIPYDSHGSIKTVEATEKHFQYTFYLILRLLGVYCQLHVEKTQSRGRVDCVLETKDYVYIFEFKLDGTAAEALQQIEDKGYATPYQTDTRKVTAIGVSFSSETMTVEEWEEKTL
;
A
#
# COMPACT_ATOMS: atom_id res chain seq x y z
N MET A 1 20.25 16.55 11.39
CA MET A 1 20.13 15.07 11.30
C MET A 1 20.34 14.64 9.84
N LYS A 2 20.88 13.44 9.56
CA LYS A 2 21.03 12.92 8.18
C LYS A 2 20.00 11.83 7.95
N TYR A 3 19.18 11.94 6.91
CA TYR A 3 18.13 10.97 6.60
C TYR A 3 18.56 10.00 5.51
N PRO A 4 18.49 8.67 5.68
CA PRO A 4 19.00 7.67 4.74
C PRO A 4 18.04 7.48 3.55
N ILE A 5 17.65 8.56 2.87
CA ILE A 5 16.76 8.51 1.71
C ILE A 5 17.48 7.82 0.56
N GLY A 6 16.90 6.71 0.08
CA GLY A 6 17.49 5.90 -0.98
C GLY A 6 18.65 4.97 -0.56
N ILE A 7 19.03 4.96 0.73
CA ILE A 7 20.06 4.07 1.25
C ILE A 7 19.40 2.83 1.85
N GLN A 8 19.78 1.64 1.35
CA GLN A 8 19.23 0.35 1.82
C GLN A 8 20.32 -0.50 2.53
N SER A 9 21.60 -0.07 2.49
CA SER A 9 22.70 -0.78 3.12
C SER A 9 22.82 -0.36 4.58
N PHE A 10 22.66 -1.33 5.49
CA PHE A 10 22.83 -1.12 6.92
C PHE A 10 24.23 -0.60 7.26
N ASP A 11 25.27 -1.19 6.64
CA ASP A 11 26.66 -0.77 6.82
C ASP A 11 26.83 0.72 6.51
N GLN A 12 26.32 1.18 5.34
CA GLN A 12 26.40 2.58 4.93
C GLN A 12 25.65 3.51 5.88
N ILE A 13 24.51 3.08 6.41
CA ILE A 13 23.72 3.87 7.35
C ILE A 13 24.49 4.08 8.65
N ILE A 14 25.04 3.01 9.22
CA ILE A 14 25.76 3.08 10.48
C ILE A 14 27.11 3.81 10.31
N GLU A 15 27.93 3.42 9.35
CA GLU A 15 29.24 4.03 9.08
C GLU A 15 29.11 5.50 8.66
N GLY A 16 28.04 5.87 7.93
CA GLY A 16 27.75 7.24 7.52
C GLY A 16 27.10 8.12 8.60
N ASN A 17 26.80 7.56 9.76
CA ASN A 17 26.10 8.23 10.85
C ASN A 17 24.75 8.84 10.39
N TRP A 18 23.99 8.07 9.61
CA TRP A 18 22.62 8.38 9.22
C TRP A 18 21.66 7.94 10.34
N VAL A 19 20.47 8.55 10.40
CA VAL A 19 19.47 8.11 11.38
C VAL A 19 19.04 6.66 11.10
N TYR A 20 19.08 5.83 12.13
CA TYR A 20 18.62 4.45 12.11
C TYR A 20 17.60 4.24 13.22
N VAL A 21 16.37 3.91 12.88
CA VAL A 21 15.35 3.51 13.86
C VAL A 21 15.61 2.06 14.25
N ASP A 22 16.06 1.86 15.48
CA ASP A 22 16.55 0.56 15.95
C ASP A 22 15.42 -0.47 16.10
N LYS A 23 15.46 -1.52 15.29
CA LYS A 23 14.57 -2.69 15.29
C LYS A 23 15.33 -3.97 15.62
N THR A 24 16.56 -3.85 16.10
CA THR A 24 17.46 -5.00 16.21
C THR A 24 17.07 -5.98 17.32
N ASP A 25 16.25 -5.58 18.27
CA ASP A 25 15.62 -6.49 19.24
C ASP A 25 14.63 -7.47 18.55
N LEU A 26 13.83 -6.97 17.59
CA LEU A 26 12.94 -7.78 16.77
C LEU A 26 13.73 -8.68 15.81
N VAL A 27 14.84 -8.18 15.25
CA VAL A 27 15.78 -8.97 14.45
C VAL A 27 16.34 -10.13 15.29
N TYR A 28 16.82 -9.88 16.52
CA TYR A 28 17.33 -10.90 17.42
C TYR A 28 16.26 -11.96 17.75
N ARG A 29 15.05 -11.49 18.07
CA ARG A 29 13.90 -12.38 18.29
C ARG A 29 13.66 -13.28 17.07
N LEU A 30 13.64 -12.70 15.86
CA LEU A 30 13.39 -13.43 14.61
C LEU A 30 14.42 -14.54 14.39
N VAL A 31 15.71 -14.23 14.48
CA VAL A 31 16.79 -15.18 14.18
C VAL A 31 16.96 -16.26 15.24
N THR A 32 16.49 -16.01 16.47
CA THR A 32 16.56 -16.96 17.57
C THR A 32 15.35 -17.89 17.67
N THR A 33 14.18 -17.45 17.16
CA THR A 33 12.92 -18.22 17.29
C THR A 33 12.44 -18.85 15.99
N THR A 34 13.02 -18.47 14.84
CA THR A 34 12.54 -18.90 13.53
C THR A 34 13.70 -19.38 12.66
N LYS A 35 13.52 -20.49 11.94
CA LYS A 35 14.51 -21.01 10.98
C LYS A 35 14.22 -20.51 9.56
N THR A 36 12.95 -20.53 9.18
CA THR A 36 12.51 -20.18 7.84
C THR A 36 11.29 -19.27 7.93
N CYS A 37 11.36 -18.10 7.34
CA CYS A 37 10.28 -17.13 7.40
C CYS A 37 10.07 -16.40 6.07
N PHE A 38 8.87 -15.88 5.96
CA PHE A 38 8.40 -15.05 4.86
C PHE A 38 7.86 -13.73 5.41
N LEU A 39 8.19 -12.61 4.76
CA LEU A 39 7.70 -11.28 5.10
C LEU A 39 7.23 -10.55 3.84
N SER A 40 5.96 -10.21 3.79
CA SER A 40 5.47 -9.20 2.84
C SER A 40 5.25 -7.85 3.54
N ARG A 41 5.64 -6.80 2.86
CA ARG A 41 5.37 -5.39 3.22
C ARG A 41 5.25 -4.57 1.95
N PRO A 42 4.49 -3.49 1.96
CA PRO A 42 4.43 -2.56 0.83
C PRO A 42 5.82 -2.05 0.43
N ARG A 43 5.91 -1.47 -0.75
CA ARG A 43 7.15 -0.81 -1.19
C ARG A 43 7.54 0.31 -0.21
N ARG A 44 8.85 0.55 -0.06
CA ARG A 44 9.43 1.62 0.77
C ARG A 44 9.26 1.46 2.29
N PHE A 45 8.92 0.26 2.78
CA PHE A 45 8.81 -0.03 4.22
C PHE A 45 10.11 -0.52 4.87
N GLY A 46 11.23 -0.59 4.14
CA GLY A 46 12.51 -0.98 4.72
C GLY A 46 12.83 -2.47 4.68
N LYS A 47 12.16 -3.28 3.81
CA LYS A 47 12.46 -4.71 3.63
C LYS A 47 13.93 -4.96 3.27
N SER A 48 14.45 -4.24 2.28
CA SER A 48 15.86 -4.37 1.84
C SER A 48 16.86 -3.96 2.93
N LEU A 49 16.51 -2.97 3.76
CA LEU A 49 17.30 -2.61 4.93
C LEU A 49 17.30 -3.74 5.97
N LEU A 50 16.16 -4.38 6.23
CA LEU A 50 16.09 -5.56 7.09
C LEU A 50 16.97 -6.70 6.55
N VAL A 51 16.92 -6.98 5.24
CA VAL A 51 17.79 -7.97 4.58
C VAL A 51 19.26 -7.61 4.76
N SER A 52 19.64 -6.33 4.60
CA SER A 52 21.01 -5.85 4.83
C SER A 52 21.44 -5.95 6.30
N THR A 53 20.54 -5.64 7.24
CA THR A 53 20.81 -5.78 8.69
C THR A 53 21.06 -7.25 9.06
N LEU A 54 20.25 -8.17 8.53
CA LEU A 54 20.45 -9.61 8.73
C LEU A 54 21.75 -10.13 8.09
N ASP A 55 22.10 -9.63 6.90
CA ASP A 55 23.38 -9.97 6.25
C ASP A 55 24.57 -9.56 7.14
N ALA A 56 24.57 -8.33 7.66
CA ALA A 56 25.59 -7.85 8.59
C ALA A 56 25.63 -8.68 9.89
N TYR A 57 24.46 -9.00 10.46
CA TYR A 57 24.36 -9.81 11.68
C TYR A 57 24.95 -11.23 11.49
N PHE A 58 24.53 -11.92 10.43
CA PHE A 58 25.00 -13.29 10.18
C PHE A 58 26.46 -13.37 9.69
N LYS A 59 27.00 -12.29 9.15
CA LYS A 59 28.44 -12.12 8.88
C LYS A 59 29.26 -11.82 10.14
N GLY A 60 28.60 -11.65 11.30
CA GLY A 60 29.26 -11.38 12.57
C GLY A 60 29.90 -9.97 12.66
N ARG A 61 29.35 -8.99 11.90
CA ARG A 61 29.81 -7.59 11.87
C ARG A 61 29.40 -6.85 13.15
N LYS A 62 29.85 -7.35 14.29
CA LYS A 62 29.47 -6.85 15.63
C LYS A 62 29.63 -5.33 15.77
N GLU A 63 30.68 -4.78 15.19
CA GLU A 63 31.01 -3.35 15.24
C GLU A 63 29.92 -2.44 14.68
N LEU A 64 29.10 -2.93 13.75
CA LEU A 64 27.99 -2.17 13.19
C LEU A 64 26.77 -2.08 14.13
N PHE A 65 26.74 -2.92 15.15
CA PHE A 65 25.62 -3.00 16.09
C PHE A 65 25.93 -2.34 17.44
N ASP A 66 27.08 -1.71 17.58
CA ASP A 66 27.46 -1.03 18.82
C ASP A 66 26.44 0.08 19.16
N GLY A 67 25.93 0.03 20.39
CA GLY A 67 24.90 0.96 20.86
C GLY A 67 23.45 0.55 20.54
N LEU A 68 23.22 -0.43 19.64
CA LEU A 68 21.88 -0.94 19.30
C LEU A 68 21.41 -1.99 20.31
N MET A 69 20.09 -2.25 20.32
CA MET A 69 19.47 -3.16 21.28
C MET A 69 20.02 -4.60 21.20
N ILE A 70 20.32 -5.09 20.00
CA ILE A 70 20.85 -6.44 19.77
C ILE A 70 22.22 -6.66 20.43
N ALA A 71 23.04 -5.59 20.57
CA ALA A 71 24.34 -5.70 21.23
C ALA A 71 24.24 -6.09 22.72
N LYS A 72 23.09 -5.81 23.36
CA LYS A 72 22.77 -6.21 24.72
C LYS A 72 22.28 -7.66 24.81
N LEU A 73 21.72 -8.18 23.73
CA LEU A 73 21.04 -9.49 23.66
C LEU A 73 21.97 -10.58 23.12
N GLU A 74 22.69 -10.31 22.01
CA GLU A 74 23.59 -11.25 21.38
C GLU A 74 24.96 -11.29 22.08
N LYS A 75 25.44 -12.50 22.36
CA LYS A 75 26.71 -12.69 23.08
C LYS A 75 27.80 -13.31 22.22
N ASP A 76 27.41 -14.16 21.26
CA ASP A 76 28.33 -15.05 20.58
C ASP A 76 28.82 -14.55 19.23
N TRP A 77 28.03 -13.73 18.54
CA TRP A 77 28.35 -13.09 17.25
C TRP A 77 28.97 -14.07 16.25
N HIS A 78 28.34 -15.23 16.08
CA HIS A 78 28.83 -16.25 15.16
C HIS A 78 28.77 -15.79 13.71
N GLN A 79 29.81 -16.11 12.95
CA GLN A 79 29.84 -15.90 11.50
C GLN A 79 29.24 -17.10 10.76
N TYR A 80 28.36 -16.82 9.80
CA TYR A 80 27.75 -17.82 8.94
C TYR A 80 27.98 -17.46 7.47
N PRO A 81 28.07 -18.45 6.56
CA PRO A 81 28.01 -18.20 5.12
C PRO A 81 26.64 -17.62 4.74
N VAL A 82 26.61 -16.45 4.11
CA VAL A 82 25.36 -15.78 3.70
C VAL A 82 25.22 -15.77 2.19
N PHE A 83 24.10 -16.29 1.70
CA PHE A 83 23.68 -16.33 0.31
C PHE A 83 22.56 -15.31 0.11
N LYS A 84 22.89 -14.17 -0.49
CA LYS A 84 21.92 -13.11 -0.76
C LYS A 84 21.52 -13.16 -2.23
N ILE A 85 20.21 -13.18 -2.49
CA ILE A 85 19.58 -13.06 -3.80
C ILE A 85 18.73 -11.79 -3.79
N ASP A 86 18.92 -10.93 -4.77
CA ASP A 86 18.11 -9.73 -4.99
C ASP A 86 17.61 -9.76 -6.44
N PHE A 87 16.30 -9.77 -6.62
CA PHE A 87 15.70 -9.76 -7.96
C PHE A 87 15.46 -8.35 -8.51
N ASN A 88 15.94 -7.30 -7.82
CA ASN A 88 15.90 -5.95 -8.36
C ASN A 88 16.89 -5.75 -9.54
N GLY A 89 16.61 -4.74 -10.36
CA GLY A 89 17.51 -4.31 -11.44
C GLY A 89 17.46 -5.16 -12.71
N VAL A 90 16.57 -6.15 -12.79
CA VAL A 90 16.37 -7.00 -13.96
C VAL A 90 14.94 -6.87 -14.48
N ASN A 91 14.77 -6.87 -15.80
CA ASN A 91 13.46 -6.91 -16.47
C ASN A 91 13.03 -8.35 -16.72
N PHE A 92 12.03 -8.83 -15.98
CA PHE A 92 11.53 -10.21 -16.08
C PHE A 92 10.39 -10.38 -17.10
N THR A 93 10.09 -9.37 -17.90
CA THR A 93 9.19 -9.50 -19.06
C THR A 93 9.91 -10.11 -20.28
N GLU A 94 11.22 -10.33 -20.19
CA GLU A 94 12.03 -10.95 -21.24
C GLU A 94 12.37 -12.39 -20.88
N LYS A 95 12.16 -13.30 -21.84
CA LYS A 95 12.42 -14.73 -21.67
C LYS A 95 13.90 -14.99 -21.39
N GLY A 96 14.18 -15.81 -20.38
CA GLY A 96 15.53 -16.23 -20.01
C GLY A 96 16.21 -15.34 -18.97
N ASN A 97 15.69 -14.16 -18.68
CA ASN A 97 16.31 -13.25 -17.71
C ASN A 97 16.25 -13.80 -16.27
N LEU A 98 15.21 -14.55 -15.91
CA LEU A 98 15.13 -15.18 -14.59
C LEU A 98 16.18 -16.28 -14.44
N GLU A 99 16.30 -17.18 -15.42
CA GLU A 99 17.30 -18.23 -15.41
C GLU A 99 18.72 -17.65 -15.41
N ALA A 100 18.98 -16.63 -16.23
CA ALA A 100 20.27 -15.93 -16.26
C ALA A 100 20.62 -15.28 -14.92
N THR A 101 19.61 -14.72 -14.22
CA THR A 101 19.80 -14.12 -12.89
C THR A 101 20.16 -15.18 -11.85
N ILE A 102 19.45 -16.28 -11.80
CA ILE A 102 19.77 -17.39 -10.89
C ILE A 102 21.15 -17.97 -11.22
N GLU A 103 21.43 -18.19 -12.50
CA GLU A 103 22.72 -18.70 -12.97
C GLU A 103 23.89 -17.78 -12.56
N TYR A 104 23.71 -16.46 -12.63
CA TYR A 104 24.70 -15.48 -12.17
C TYR A 104 25.07 -15.69 -10.69
N TYR A 105 24.08 -15.88 -9.82
CA TYR A 105 24.32 -16.15 -8.40
C TYR A 105 25.03 -17.48 -8.20
N LEU A 106 24.56 -18.55 -8.82
CA LEU A 106 25.16 -19.89 -8.72
C LEU A 106 26.63 -19.86 -9.16
N ALA A 107 26.91 -19.27 -10.32
CA ALA A 107 28.27 -19.20 -10.85
C ALA A 107 29.23 -18.41 -9.93
N ASN A 108 28.75 -17.37 -9.26
CA ASN A 108 29.58 -16.62 -8.31
C ASN A 108 29.86 -17.44 -7.04
N TRP A 109 28.90 -18.19 -6.52
CA TRP A 109 29.09 -19.04 -5.36
C TRP A 109 29.97 -20.28 -5.70
N GLU A 110 29.81 -20.85 -6.89
CA GLU A 110 30.66 -21.95 -7.39
C GLU A 110 32.14 -21.55 -7.44
N LYS A 111 32.45 -20.33 -7.86
CA LYS A 111 33.83 -19.79 -7.82
C LYS A 111 34.44 -19.76 -6.41
N ILE A 112 33.60 -19.59 -5.38
CA ILE A 112 34.07 -19.49 -4.00
C ILE A 112 34.15 -20.86 -3.35
N TYR A 113 33.13 -21.71 -3.55
CA TYR A 113 32.94 -22.94 -2.76
C TYR A 113 33.18 -24.22 -3.54
N GLY A 114 33.32 -24.15 -4.85
CA GLY A 114 33.57 -25.28 -5.72
C GLY A 114 32.53 -25.43 -6.82
N GLU A 115 33.01 -25.87 -7.97
CA GLU A 115 32.19 -26.04 -9.18
C GLU A 115 31.18 -27.19 -9.04
N THR A 116 30.01 -27.01 -9.66
CA THR A 116 28.98 -28.04 -9.78
C THR A 116 28.72 -28.33 -11.28
N PRO A 117 28.32 -29.58 -11.65
CA PRO A 117 28.06 -29.90 -13.06
C PRO A 117 26.94 -29.04 -13.65
N ARG A 118 27.17 -28.46 -14.83
CA ARG A 118 26.22 -27.54 -15.50
C ARG A 118 24.93 -28.23 -15.98
N GLU A 119 25.00 -29.55 -16.20
CA GLU A 119 23.86 -30.36 -16.64
C GLU A 119 22.86 -30.61 -15.53
N VAL A 120 23.23 -30.34 -14.30
CA VAL A 120 22.35 -30.48 -13.11
C VAL A 120 21.41 -29.29 -13.01
N PRO A 121 20.10 -29.48 -12.72
CA PRO A 121 19.17 -28.37 -12.54
C PRO A 121 19.63 -27.36 -11.49
N MET A 122 19.36 -26.06 -11.71
CA MET A 122 19.82 -24.94 -10.87
C MET A 122 19.54 -25.15 -9.36
N GLY A 123 18.37 -25.67 -9.01
CA GLY A 123 18.04 -25.98 -7.61
C GLY A 123 18.97 -27.06 -7.02
N LYS A 124 19.29 -28.10 -7.76
CA LYS A 124 20.22 -29.15 -7.30
C LYS A 124 21.67 -28.69 -7.23
N ARG A 125 22.09 -27.79 -8.12
CA ARG A 125 23.39 -27.12 -8.01
C ARG A 125 23.47 -26.30 -6.73
N PHE A 126 22.41 -25.55 -6.40
CA PHE A 126 22.35 -24.78 -5.15
C PHE A 126 22.43 -25.66 -3.92
N GLU A 127 21.71 -26.80 -3.88
CA GLU A 127 21.80 -27.81 -2.80
C GLU A 127 23.24 -28.35 -2.64
N GLN A 128 23.93 -28.63 -3.73
CA GLN A 128 25.34 -29.07 -3.71
C GLN A 128 26.27 -27.97 -3.17
N ILE A 129 26.09 -26.72 -3.58
CA ILE A 129 26.84 -25.56 -3.03
C ILE A 129 26.65 -25.47 -1.52
N LEU A 130 25.41 -25.54 -1.02
CA LEU A 130 25.12 -25.50 0.42
C LEU A 130 25.80 -26.65 1.19
N SER A 131 25.82 -27.85 0.61
CA SER A 131 26.53 -29.01 1.17
C SER A 131 28.04 -28.77 1.22
N LEU A 132 28.64 -28.29 0.12
CA LEU A 132 30.06 -27.95 0.04
C LEU A 132 30.47 -26.92 1.08
N VAL A 133 29.66 -25.87 1.23
CA VAL A 133 29.88 -24.83 2.25
C VAL A 133 29.87 -25.40 3.67
N TYR A 134 28.91 -26.28 3.97
CA TYR A 134 28.85 -26.94 5.27
C TYR A 134 30.06 -27.82 5.53
N GLN A 135 30.50 -28.59 4.52
CA GLN A 135 31.71 -29.45 4.60
C GLN A 135 32.98 -28.62 4.83
N GLN A 136 33.12 -27.46 4.17
CA GLN A 136 34.31 -26.62 4.27
C GLN A 136 34.38 -25.78 5.53
N THR A 137 33.23 -25.29 6.00
CA THR A 137 33.17 -24.29 7.09
C THR A 137 32.69 -24.87 8.43
N GLY A 138 32.06 -26.06 8.41
CA GLY A 138 31.34 -26.61 9.57
C GLY A 138 30.11 -25.77 9.98
N ARG A 139 29.74 -24.78 9.18
CA ARG A 139 28.65 -23.84 9.48
C ARG A 139 27.51 -24.01 8.49
N ARG A 140 26.28 -23.97 9.02
CA ARG A 140 25.07 -23.96 8.21
C ARG A 140 24.95 -22.60 7.51
N ALA A 141 24.41 -22.60 6.30
CA ALA A 141 24.22 -21.42 5.49
C ALA A 141 23.01 -20.59 5.90
N VAL A 142 23.07 -19.30 5.62
CA VAL A 142 21.95 -18.34 5.70
C VAL A 142 21.56 -17.95 4.29
N VAL A 143 20.27 -17.96 3.97
CA VAL A 143 19.76 -17.54 2.66
C VAL A 143 18.80 -16.37 2.84
N LEU A 144 19.10 -15.27 2.17
CA LEU A 144 18.31 -14.05 2.21
C LEU A 144 17.85 -13.70 0.78
N VAL A 145 16.54 -13.70 0.53
CA VAL A 145 15.96 -13.40 -0.78
C VAL A 145 15.15 -12.12 -0.68
N ASP A 146 15.56 -11.11 -1.40
CA ASP A 146 14.83 -9.85 -1.52
C ASP A 146 14.04 -9.79 -2.82
N GLU A 147 12.81 -9.21 -2.76
CA GLU A 147 11.89 -9.06 -3.90
C GLU A 147 11.61 -10.41 -4.63
N TYR A 148 11.36 -11.48 -3.84
CA TYR A 148 11.17 -12.84 -4.37
C TYR A 148 10.06 -12.97 -5.42
N ASP A 149 9.07 -12.09 -5.34
CA ASP A 149 7.86 -12.05 -6.17
C ASP A 149 8.02 -11.21 -7.44
N LYS A 150 9.06 -10.39 -7.54
CA LYS A 150 9.29 -9.49 -8.66
C LYS A 150 9.31 -10.20 -10.02
N PRO A 151 9.93 -11.39 -10.20
CA PRO A 151 9.90 -12.08 -11.49
C PRO A 151 8.49 -12.46 -11.96
N ILE A 152 7.57 -12.68 -11.04
CA ILE A 152 6.17 -12.99 -11.35
C ILE A 152 5.39 -11.70 -11.58
N LEU A 153 5.57 -10.69 -10.70
CA LEU A 153 4.86 -9.41 -10.79
C LEU A 153 5.17 -8.63 -12.09
N ASP A 154 6.42 -8.64 -12.53
CA ASP A 154 6.80 -8.00 -13.80
C ASP A 154 6.14 -8.71 -14.99
N ALA A 155 6.05 -10.04 -14.94
CA ALA A 155 5.48 -10.87 -16.00
C ALA A 155 3.94 -11.05 -15.90
N LEU A 156 3.28 -10.39 -14.94
CA LEU A 156 1.84 -10.54 -14.70
C LEU A 156 1.03 -10.30 -15.98
N ASP A 157 0.04 -11.17 -16.24
CA ASP A 157 -0.81 -11.12 -17.43
C ASP A 157 -0.02 -11.25 -18.75
N THR A 158 1.10 -11.99 -18.72
CA THR A 158 1.88 -12.36 -19.90
C THR A 158 2.11 -13.88 -19.94
N PRO A 159 2.46 -14.46 -21.11
CA PRO A 159 2.81 -15.89 -21.21
C PRO A 159 4.02 -16.32 -20.36
N LEU A 160 4.81 -15.38 -19.85
CA LEU A 160 5.98 -15.66 -19.00
C LEU A 160 5.64 -15.80 -17.52
N GLU A 161 4.47 -15.39 -17.09
CA GLU A 161 4.08 -15.46 -15.67
C GLU A 161 4.16 -16.88 -15.12
N ASP A 162 3.50 -17.84 -15.79
CA ASP A 162 3.51 -19.24 -15.37
C ASP A 162 4.91 -19.86 -15.50
N ALA A 163 5.66 -19.52 -16.56
CA ALA A 163 7.02 -20.00 -16.72
C ALA A 163 7.94 -19.52 -15.58
N ASN A 164 7.92 -18.24 -15.25
CA ASN A 164 8.70 -17.69 -14.13
C ASN A 164 8.27 -18.30 -12.80
N ARG A 165 6.99 -18.53 -12.60
CA ARG A 165 6.43 -19.19 -11.40
C ARG A 165 6.98 -20.62 -11.24
N GLU A 166 6.98 -21.42 -12.29
CA GLU A 166 7.47 -22.80 -12.23
C GLU A 166 9.00 -22.84 -12.02
N ILE A 167 9.77 -21.91 -12.60
CA ILE A 167 11.22 -21.78 -12.36
C ILE A 167 11.50 -21.48 -10.89
N LEU A 168 10.82 -20.47 -10.30
CA LEU A 168 10.98 -20.11 -8.88
C LEU A 168 10.56 -21.25 -7.95
N LYS A 169 9.44 -21.92 -8.26
CA LYS A 169 8.96 -23.08 -7.50
C LYS A 169 9.98 -24.21 -7.50
N ALA A 170 10.55 -24.54 -8.67
CA ALA A 170 11.61 -25.53 -8.79
C ALA A 170 12.86 -25.13 -7.99
N PHE A 171 13.27 -23.87 -8.07
CA PHE A 171 14.42 -23.35 -7.34
C PHE A 171 14.21 -23.38 -5.81
N TYR A 172 13.09 -22.86 -5.31
CA TYR A 172 12.81 -22.82 -3.86
C TYR A 172 12.51 -24.21 -3.26
N SER A 173 12.10 -25.20 -4.06
CA SER A 173 11.92 -26.58 -3.58
C SER A 173 13.21 -27.19 -3.04
N THR A 174 14.36 -26.66 -3.44
CA THR A 174 15.69 -27.03 -2.94
C THR A 174 15.83 -26.85 -1.44
N PHE A 175 15.20 -25.85 -0.84
CA PHE A 175 15.30 -25.59 0.59
C PHE A 175 14.77 -26.74 1.45
N LYS A 176 13.86 -27.55 0.93
CA LYS A 176 13.41 -28.77 1.62
C LYS A 176 14.49 -29.86 1.64
N GLY A 177 15.16 -30.06 0.52
CA GLY A 177 16.26 -31.05 0.42
C GLY A 177 17.52 -30.62 1.19
N ALA A 178 17.78 -29.30 1.21
CA ALA A 178 18.94 -28.69 1.85
C ALA A 178 18.73 -28.32 3.34
N ASP A 179 17.63 -28.73 3.98
CA ASP A 179 17.24 -28.28 5.33
C ASP A 179 18.38 -28.49 6.37
N GLU A 180 19.10 -29.57 6.30
CA GLU A 180 20.21 -29.86 7.22
C GLU A 180 21.38 -28.85 7.11
N TYR A 181 21.56 -28.21 5.95
CA TYR A 181 22.60 -27.23 5.67
C TYR A 181 22.17 -25.79 5.97
N LEU A 182 20.90 -25.56 6.29
CA LEU A 182 20.35 -24.24 6.50
C LEU A 182 20.26 -23.86 7.97
N ARG A 183 20.77 -22.66 8.31
CA ARG A 183 20.64 -21.99 9.60
C ARG A 183 19.42 -21.09 9.65
N PHE A 184 19.22 -20.28 8.61
CA PHE A 184 18.15 -19.31 8.52
C PHE A 184 17.81 -19.02 7.05
N VAL A 185 16.53 -18.85 6.75
CA VAL A 185 16.04 -18.46 5.43
C VAL A 185 14.99 -17.36 5.61
N LEU A 186 15.18 -16.23 4.92
CA LEU A 186 14.17 -15.18 4.81
C LEU A 186 13.87 -14.91 3.34
N LEU A 187 12.57 -14.88 3.01
CA LEU A 187 12.09 -14.36 1.72
C LEU A 187 11.29 -13.09 2.00
N THR A 188 11.61 -12.02 1.27
CA THR A 188 10.84 -10.76 1.33
C THR A 188 10.26 -10.40 -0.01
N GLY A 189 9.09 -9.78 -0.01
CA GLY A 189 8.41 -9.30 -1.21
C GLY A 189 7.28 -8.32 -0.90
N VAL A 190 6.55 -7.92 -1.91
CA VAL A 190 5.34 -7.12 -1.79
C VAL A 190 4.14 -8.04 -1.62
N THR A 191 4.02 -9.07 -2.45
CA THR A 191 2.87 -9.98 -2.48
C THR A 191 3.19 -11.32 -1.84
N LYS A 192 2.17 -11.94 -1.28
CA LYS A 192 2.20 -13.34 -0.86
C LYS A 192 1.48 -14.17 -1.92
N PHE A 193 2.24 -14.71 -2.87
CA PHE A 193 1.67 -15.71 -3.76
C PHE A 193 1.21 -16.92 -2.98
N SER A 194 0.01 -17.46 -3.30
CA SER A 194 -0.58 -18.56 -2.55
C SER A 194 0.45 -19.70 -2.42
N GLN A 195 0.57 -20.23 -1.21
CA GLN A 195 1.56 -21.25 -0.84
C GLN A 195 1.60 -22.46 -1.80
N VAL A 196 0.47 -22.74 -2.47
CA VAL A 196 0.35 -23.83 -3.44
C VAL A 196 1.13 -23.55 -4.71
N SER A 197 1.43 -22.29 -5.06
CA SER A 197 2.03 -21.96 -6.34
C SER A 197 3.57 -21.91 -6.33
N VAL A 198 4.19 -21.34 -5.30
CA VAL A 198 5.65 -21.15 -5.26
C VAL A 198 6.31 -21.96 -4.14
N PHE A 199 5.64 -22.12 -3.01
CA PHE A 199 6.20 -22.77 -1.82
C PHE A 199 5.73 -24.22 -1.62
N SER A 200 4.98 -24.81 -2.54
CA SER A 200 4.46 -26.19 -2.39
C SER A 200 5.56 -27.26 -2.25
N GLY A 201 6.74 -26.98 -2.77
CA GLY A 201 7.92 -27.86 -2.65
C GLY A 201 8.84 -27.50 -1.46
N PHE A 202 8.52 -26.49 -0.69
CA PHE A 202 9.31 -25.99 0.42
C PHE A 202 8.60 -26.31 1.77
N ASN A 203 9.34 -26.63 2.82
CA ASN A 203 8.75 -26.71 4.15
C ASN A 203 8.20 -25.33 4.48
N GLN A 204 6.90 -25.22 4.60
CA GLN A 204 6.14 -23.98 4.72
C GLN A 204 6.88 -22.93 5.57
N PRO A 205 7.39 -21.83 5.01
CA PRO A 205 8.02 -20.79 5.81
C PRO A 205 7.00 -20.19 6.77
N LYS A 206 7.41 -19.86 7.99
CA LYS A 206 6.57 -19.11 8.91
C LYS A 206 6.27 -17.76 8.30
N ASP A 207 5.01 -17.50 7.96
CA ASP A 207 4.58 -16.18 7.54
C ASP A 207 4.51 -15.24 8.74
N ILE A 208 5.37 -14.23 8.75
CA ILE A 208 5.42 -13.21 9.79
C ILE A 208 4.76 -11.90 9.37
N SER A 209 4.13 -11.87 8.20
CA SER A 209 3.52 -10.64 7.65
C SER A 209 2.37 -10.11 8.51
N MET A 210 1.58 -11.02 9.11
CA MET A 210 0.48 -10.67 10.01
C MET A 210 0.72 -11.13 11.48
N ASP A 211 1.96 -11.49 11.84
CA ASP A 211 2.32 -11.88 13.21
C ASP A 211 2.48 -10.61 14.06
N ASN A 212 1.62 -10.47 15.09
CA ASN A 212 1.60 -9.32 16.01
C ASN A 212 2.97 -9.03 16.66
N HIS A 213 3.84 -10.04 16.77
CA HIS A 213 5.18 -9.85 17.32
C HIS A 213 6.13 -9.08 16.37
N TYR A 214 5.77 -8.97 15.09
CA TYR A 214 6.61 -8.38 14.04
C TYR A 214 5.92 -7.24 13.29
N GLU A 215 4.80 -6.71 13.82
CA GLU A 215 4.10 -5.54 13.21
C GLU A 215 5.03 -4.34 13.04
N ALA A 216 5.90 -4.08 14.04
CA ALA A 216 6.85 -2.97 14.03
C ALA A 216 8.19 -3.29 13.36
N LEU A 217 8.41 -4.49 12.81
CA LEU A 217 9.71 -4.89 12.22
C LEU A 217 10.11 -3.99 11.05
N CYS A 218 9.13 -3.50 10.30
CA CYS A 218 9.29 -2.52 9.23
C CYS A 218 8.32 -1.36 9.48
N GLY A 219 8.73 -0.14 9.15
CA GLY A 219 7.96 1.07 9.46
C GLY A 219 8.47 1.78 10.71
N VAL A 220 7.84 2.89 11.07
CA VAL A 220 8.16 3.70 12.26
C VAL A 220 6.90 3.77 13.11
N THR A 221 6.98 3.39 14.39
CA THR A 221 5.86 3.52 15.34
C THR A 221 5.76 4.95 15.89
N GLN A 222 4.63 5.30 16.50
CA GLN A 222 4.45 6.61 17.15
C GLN A 222 5.51 6.87 18.23
N VAL A 223 5.84 5.86 19.04
CA VAL A 223 6.86 5.98 20.09
C VAL A 223 8.25 6.25 19.51
N GLU A 224 8.59 5.57 18.42
CA GLU A 224 9.84 5.78 17.72
C GLU A 224 9.89 7.13 17.00
N LEU A 225 8.77 7.57 16.42
CA LEU A 225 8.65 8.90 15.84
C LEU A 225 9.02 9.98 16.87
N GLU A 226 8.43 9.91 18.05
CA GLU A 226 8.67 10.88 19.12
C GLU A 226 10.08 10.80 19.68
N HIS A 227 10.65 9.59 19.73
CA HIS A 227 12.01 9.38 20.22
C HIS A 227 13.10 9.87 19.27
N TYR A 228 12.99 9.52 17.99
CA TYR A 228 14.06 9.81 17.02
C TYR A 228 13.90 11.15 16.30
N PHE A 229 12.68 11.70 16.21
CA PHE A 229 12.36 12.83 15.32
C PHE A 229 11.73 14.03 16.04
N ALA A 230 11.94 14.20 17.36
CA ALA A 230 11.37 15.33 18.11
C ALA A 230 11.77 16.69 17.52
N GLU A 231 13.06 16.89 17.16
CA GLU A 231 13.54 18.13 16.55
C GLU A 231 12.96 18.38 15.15
N PRO A 232 12.95 17.41 14.20
CA PRO A 232 12.28 17.57 12.90
C PRO A 232 10.80 17.89 13.00
N ILE A 233 10.09 17.30 13.95
CA ILE A 233 8.66 17.62 14.19
C ILE A 233 8.50 19.06 14.62
N ALA A 234 9.33 19.55 15.54
CA ALA A 234 9.31 20.94 15.99
C ALA A 234 9.60 21.93 14.84
N ASN A 235 10.55 21.61 13.96
CA ASN A 235 10.87 22.42 12.79
C ASN A 235 9.69 22.51 11.79
N LEU A 236 8.99 21.40 11.55
CA LEU A 236 7.76 21.39 10.74
C LEU A 236 6.66 22.20 11.41
N ALA A 237 6.46 22.04 12.73
CA ALA A 237 5.44 22.76 13.49
C ALA A 237 5.67 24.27 13.38
N GLU A 238 6.90 24.75 13.55
CA GLU A 238 7.26 26.16 13.40
C GLU A 238 6.96 26.67 11.97
N LYS A 239 7.38 25.91 10.93
CA LYS A 239 7.16 26.28 9.53
C LYS A 239 5.69 26.48 9.18
N PHE A 240 4.83 25.58 9.68
CA PHE A 240 3.39 25.61 9.37
C PHE A 240 2.55 26.38 10.39
N ASN A 241 3.19 26.98 11.41
CA ASN A 241 2.53 27.70 12.48
C ASN A 241 1.53 26.83 13.27
N TYR A 242 1.93 25.59 13.54
CA TYR A 242 1.23 24.62 14.38
C TYR A 242 1.96 24.45 15.73
N THR A 243 1.26 23.96 16.71
CA THR A 243 1.90 23.36 17.89
C THR A 243 2.53 22.01 17.53
N VAL A 244 3.45 21.54 18.36
CA VAL A 244 4.10 20.23 18.16
C VAL A 244 3.06 19.10 18.15
N GLU A 245 2.02 19.19 19.00
CA GLU A 245 0.96 18.17 19.04
C GLU A 245 0.09 18.19 17.78
N GLU A 246 -0.33 19.36 17.32
CA GLU A 246 -1.05 19.48 16.05
C GLU A 246 -0.21 18.95 14.87
N MET A 247 1.10 19.20 14.84
CA MET A 247 1.97 18.66 13.81
C MET A 247 2.08 17.13 13.88
N LYS A 248 2.11 16.53 15.08
CA LYS A 248 2.04 15.07 15.23
C LYS A 248 0.74 14.51 14.65
N ASP A 249 -0.40 15.17 14.89
CA ASP A 249 -1.70 14.77 14.33
C ASP A 249 -1.71 14.88 12.80
N VAL A 250 -1.13 15.96 12.24
CA VAL A 250 -0.97 16.12 10.79
C VAL A 250 -0.12 15.00 10.20
N LEU A 251 1.05 14.71 10.79
CA LEU A 251 1.93 13.61 10.35
C LEU A 251 1.22 12.25 10.44
N LYS A 252 0.44 12.05 11.51
CA LYS A 252 -0.33 10.83 11.72
C LYS A 252 -1.41 10.65 10.65
N MET A 253 -2.20 11.67 10.37
CA MET A 253 -3.22 11.63 9.33
C MET A 253 -2.61 11.42 7.94
N GLN A 254 -1.43 11.97 7.69
CA GLN A 254 -0.82 11.96 6.37
C GLN A 254 -0.01 10.69 6.08
N TYR A 255 0.72 10.12 7.07
CA TYR A 255 1.72 9.08 6.81
C TYR A 255 1.62 7.82 7.68
N ASP A 256 0.82 7.84 8.78
CA ASP A 256 0.58 6.70 9.67
C ASP A 256 -0.55 5.79 9.16
N GLY A 257 -1.00 4.93 10.02
CA GLY A 257 -2.24 4.16 9.88
C GLY A 257 -2.09 2.84 9.16
N TYR A 258 -0.87 2.40 8.83
CA TYR A 258 -0.64 1.04 8.39
C TYR A 258 -0.67 0.08 9.57
N HIS A 259 -1.53 -0.94 9.50
CA HIS A 259 -1.62 -2.02 10.46
C HIS A 259 -1.40 -3.35 9.73
N PHE A 260 -0.50 -4.17 10.25
CA PHE A 260 -0.10 -5.41 9.60
C PHE A 260 -0.61 -6.68 10.32
N GLY A 261 -1.25 -6.54 11.47
CA GLY A 261 -1.77 -7.65 12.24
C GLY A 261 -3.04 -7.30 13.01
N SER A 262 -3.54 -8.26 13.77
CA SER A 262 -4.73 -8.08 14.61
C SER A 262 -4.44 -7.25 15.88
N GLY A 263 -3.16 -6.98 16.19
CA GLY A 263 -2.74 -6.09 17.28
C GLY A 263 -3.00 -4.62 16.98
N LEU A 264 -3.21 -4.28 15.70
CA LEU A 264 -3.50 -2.92 15.22
C LEU A 264 -2.45 -1.89 15.66
N LEU A 265 -1.19 -2.30 15.73
CA LEU A 265 -0.09 -1.37 15.95
C LEU A 265 0.11 -0.51 14.71
N GLY A 266 -0.14 0.79 14.83
CA GLY A 266 0.06 1.75 13.74
C GLY A 266 1.54 1.98 13.44
N VAL A 267 1.89 2.00 12.16
CA VAL A 267 3.23 2.36 11.70
C VAL A 267 3.17 3.35 10.54
N TYR A 268 4.05 4.33 10.61
CA TYR A 268 4.29 5.31 9.55
C TYR A 268 5.04 4.68 8.39
N ASN A 269 4.76 5.14 7.18
CA ASN A 269 5.61 4.86 6.03
C ASN A 269 6.97 5.57 6.20
N PRO A 270 8.09 4.84 6.31
CA PRO A 270 9.40 5.45 6.56
C PRO A 270 9.83 6.38 5.43
N PHE A 271 9.51 6.05 4.17
CA PHE A 271 9.93 6.84 3.02
C PHE A 271 9.27 8.22 3.01
N SER A 272 7.94 8.28 3.21
CA SER A 272 7.22 9.56 3.25
C SER A 272 7.66 10.40 4.45
N LEU A 273 7.78 9.77 5.61
CA LEU A 273 8.18 10.44 6.85
C LEU A 273 9.58 11.06 6.74
N LEU A 274 10.58 10.30 6.27
CA LEU A 274 11.94 10.79 6.14
C LEU A 274 12.06 11.90 5.08
N ASN A 275 11.33 11.80 3.96
CA ASN A 275 11.28 12.87 2.97
C ASN A 275 10.62 14.14 3.52
N ALA A 276 9.54 14.01 4.31
CA ALA A 276 8.91 15.16 4.94
C ALA A 276 9.88 15.91 5.87
N PHE A 277 10.70 15.20 6.62
CA PHE A 277 11.71 15.80 7.48
C PHE A 277 12.89 16.40 6.69
N ASP A 278 13.36 15.72 5.64
CA ASP A 278 14.48 16.20 4.82
C ASP A 278 14.12 17.49 4.05
N MET A 279 12.93 17.49 3.44
CA MET A 279 12.41 18.65 2.70
C MET A 279 11.79 19.71 3.61
N ASN A 280 11.64 19.39 4.90
CA ASN A 280 10.89 20.19 5.86
C ASN A 280 9.52 20.60 5.30
N ASP A 281 8.76 19.65 4.73
CA ASP A 281 7.49 19.91 4.04
C ASP A 281 6.56 18.69 4.08
N ILE A 282 5.23 18.91 3.99
CA ILE A 282 4.20 17.87 3.98
C ILE A 282 3.69 17.70 2.54
N ARG A 283 3.97 16.54 1.91
CA ARG A 283 3.59 16.21 0.53
C ARG A 283 3.28 14.72 0.38
N ASP A 284 2.79 14.33 -0.80
CA ASP A 284 2.48 12.94 -1.16
C ASP A 284 3.74 12.24 -1.75
N TYR A 285 4.70 11.88 -0.89
CA TYR A 285 6.02 11.36 -1.29
C TYR A 285 5.99 9.91 -1.78
N TRP A 286 5.26 9.04 -1.08
CA TRP A 286 5.23 7.62 -1.41
C TRP A 286 4.57 7.39 -2.77
N PHE A 287 3.44 8.04 -2.99
CA PHE A 287 2.70 7.92 -4.25
C PHE A 287 3.52 8.47 -5.43
N ALA A 288 4.19 9.61 -5.25
CA ALA A 288 5.08 10.19 -6.26
C ALA A 288 6.29 9.31 -6.61
N SER A 289 6.65 8.33 -5.76
CA SER A 289 7.76 7.39 -6.04
C SER A 289 7.48 6.38 -7.15
N GLY A 290 6.29 6.39 -7.73
CA GLY A 290 5.86 5.61 -8.88
C GLY A 290 4.78 4.57 -8.57
N THR A 291 3.77 4.54 -9.43
CA THR A 291 2.71 3.54 -9.39
C THR A 291 3.16 2.25 -10.08
N PRO A 292 2.99 1.08 -9.44
CA PRO A 292 3.33 -0.17 -10.07
C PRO A 292 2.52 -0.42 -11.35
N THR A 293 3.19 -0.84 -12.42
CA THR A 293 2.55 -1.10 -13.73
C THR A 293 1.40 -2.12 -13.64
N TYR A 294 1.57 -3.13 -12.79
CA TYR A 294 0.53 -4.15 -12.57
C TYR A 294 -0.75 -3.58 -11.94
N LEU A 295 -0.64 -2.57 -11.08
CA LEU A 295 -1.80 -1.92 -10.47
C LEU A 295 -2.61 -1.16 -11.51
N ILE A 296 -1.95 -0.47 -12.44
CA ILE A 296 -2.62 0.23 -13.55
C ILE A 296 -3.39 -0.78 -14.41
N LYS A 297 -2.79 -1.95 -14.71
CA LYS A 297 -3.49 -3.02 -15.45
C LYS A 297 -4.71 -3.53 -14.68
N LEU A 298 -4.55 -3.77 -13.38
CA LEU A 298 -5.62 -4.23 -12.49
C LEU A 298 -6.80 -3.24 -12.44
N LEU A 299 -6.51 -1.95 -12.32
CA LEU A 299 -7.52 -0.89 -12.28
C LEU A 299 -8.33 -0.81 -13.58
N ARG A 300 -7.68 -1.00 -14.73
CA ARG A 300 -8.36 -1.00 -16.04
C ARG A 300 -9.39 -2.13 -16.19
N HIS A 301 -9.18 -3.27 -15.54
CA HIS A 301 -10.10 -4.42 -15.61
C HIS A 301 -11.25 -4.36 -14.59
N ASN A 302 -11.08 -3.61 -13.49
CA ASN A 302 -11.97 -3.70 -12.32
C ASN A 302 -12.60 -2.36 -11.93
N HIS A 303 -12.83 -1.45 -12.87
CA HIS A 303 -13.36 -0.09 -12.58
C HIS A 303 -14.62 -0.10 -11.70
N GLU A 304 -15.55 -0.98 -11.98
CA GLU A 304 -16.85 -1.03 -11.31
C GLU A 304 -16.81 -1.63 -9.89
N GLN A 305 -15.69 -2.25 -9.47
CA GLN A 305 -15.60 -2.94 -8.18
C GLN A 305 -14.79 -2.14 -7.13
N MET A 306 -14.19 -1.01 -7.50
CA MET A 306 -13.28 -0.27 -6.61
C MET A 306 -14.00 0.41 -5.45
N ASP A 307 -15.23 0.86 -5.64
CA ASP A 307 -16.07 1.46 -4.62
C ASP A 307 -16.46 0.47 -3.51
N GLU A 308 -16.42 -0.82 -3.82
CA GLU A 308 -16.77 -1.87 -2.88
C GLU A 308 -15.61 -2.33 -1.99
N LEU A 309 -14.39 -1.86 -2.21
CA LEU A 309 -13.20 -2.39 -1.54
C LEU A 309 -12.93 -1.81 -0.14
N THR A 310 -13.45 -0.61 0.15
CA THR A 310 -13.16 0.11 1.40
C THR A 310 -14.32 0.08 2.38
N GLY A 311 -14.01 0.16 3.69
CA GLY A 311 -15.03 0.22 4.74
C GLY A 311 -15.80 -1.08 4.96
N ARG A 312 -15.28 -2.23 4.50
CA ARG A 312 -15.93 -3.54 4.60
C ARG A 312 -15.09 -4.55 5.35
N TYR A 313 -15.80 -5.52 5.96
CA TYR A 313 -15.16 -6.65 6.64
C TYR A 313 -14.93 -7.81 5.68
N TYR A 314 -13.71 -8.32 5.65
CA TYR A 314 -13.26 -9.42 4.81
C TYR A 314 -12.73 -10.58 5.63
N ASP A 315 -12.94 -11.81 5.15
CA ASP A 315 -12.24 -12.99 5.63
C ASP A 315 -10.76 -12.93 5.21
N PRO A 316 -9.80 -13.37 6.04
CA PRO A 316 -8.37 -13.36 5.68
C PRO A 316 -8.06 -14.03 4.33
N SER A 317 -8.75 -15.11 3.99
CA SER A 317 -8.56 -15.82 2.72
C SER A 317 -8.87 -14.99 1.47
N MET A 318 -9.60 -13.87 1.64
CA MET A 318 -9.96 -12.99 0.53
C MET A 318 -8.87 -11.98 0.16
N PHE A 319 -7.93 -11.68 1.06
CA PHE A 319 -6.95 -10.61 0.83
C PHE A 319 -5.50 -10.99 1.19
N VAL A 320 -5.29 -12.05 1.98
CA VAL A 320 -3.95 -12.49 2.40
C VAL A 320 -3.28 -13.33 1.33
N ASP A 321 -4.00 -14.22 0.66
CA ASP A 321 -3.46 -15.14 -0.33
C ASP A 321 -3.76 -14.64 -1.75
N TYR A 322 -2.71 -14.32 -2.51
CA TYR A 322 -2.83 -13.86 -3.89
C TYR A 322 -2.64 -15.01 -4.89
N LYS A 323 -3.59 -15.19 -5.80
CA LYS A 323 -3.54 -16.19 -6.86
C LYS A 323 -3.23 -15.63 -8.25
N ALA A 324 -2.76 -14.40 -8.35
CA ALA A 324 -2.55 -13.71 -9.63
C ALA A 324 -3.83 -13.65 -10.49
N ASP A 325 -4.95 -13.33 -9.87
CA ASP A 325 -6.25 -13.26 -10.52
C ASP A 325 -6.63 -11.78 -10.73
N VAL A 326 -6.57 -11.35 -11.98
CA VAL A 326 -6.88 -9.96 -12.36
C VAL A 326 -8.34 -9.60 -12.05
N GLU A 327 -9.23 -10.61 -12.00
CA GLU A 327 -10.65 -10.42 -11.64
C GLU A 327 -10.86 -10.19 -10.13
N LYS A 328 -9.83 -10.46 -9.30
CA LYS A 328 -9.88 -10.29 -7.83
C LYS A 328 -8.82 -9.32 -7.34
N PRO A 329 -9.06 -8.01 -7.45
CA PRO A 329 -8.05 -6.99 -7.17
C PRO A 329 -7.68 -6.85 -5.68
N LEU A 330 -8.55 -7.23 -4.76
CA LEU A 330 -8.43 -6.98 -3.33
C LEU A 330 -7.09 -7.44 -2.71
N PRO A 331 -6.60 -8.68 -2.95
CA PRO A 331 -5.32 -9.12 -2.38
C PRO A 331 -4.15 -8.25 -2.83
N MET A 332 -4.10 -7.90 -4.11
CA MET A 332 -3.03 -7.08 -4.68
C MET A 332 -3.06 -5.65 -4.13
N ILE A 333 -4.24 -5.04 -4.03
CA ILE A 333 -4.42 -3.67 -3.53
C ILE A 333 -4.02 -3.60 -2.06
N TYR A 334 -4.43 -4.58 -1.24
CA TYR A 334 -4.04 -4.67 0.16
C TYR A 334 -2.53 -4.89 0.33
N GLN A 335 -1.96 -5.89 -0.31
CA GLN A 335 -0.55 -6.27 -0.14
C GLN A 335 0.40 -5.20 -0.68
N SER A 336 -0.03 -4.45 -1.71
CA SER A 336 0.73 -3.30 -2.23
C SER A 336 0.68 -2.08 -1.31
N GLY A 337 -0.17 -2.09 -0.27
CA GLY A 337 -0.24 -1.04 0.73
C GLY A 337 -1.23 0.09 0.43
N TYR A 338 -2.14 -0.10 -0.53
CA TYR A 338 -3.22 0.86 -0.76
C TYR A 338 -4.39 0.70 0.21
N LEU A 339 -4.57 -0.52 0.75
CA LEU A 339 -5.47 -0.78 1.86
C LEU A 339 -4.69 -1.31 3.06
N THR A 340 -5.27 -1.15 4.24
CA THR A 340 -4.74 -1.65 5.51
C THR A 340 -5.87 -2.18 6.38
N ILE A 341 -5.53 -2.89 7.43
CA ILE A 341 -6.46 -3.33 8.46
C ILE A 341 -6.81 -2.13 9.35
N LYS A 342 -8.09 -1.81 9.51
CA LYS A 342 -8.56 -0.76 10.44
C LYS A 342 -9.17 -1.33 11.71
N GLU A 343 -9.80 -2.50 11.62
CA GLU A 343 -10.42 -3.19 12.75
C GLU A 343 -10.30 -4.70 12.59
N TYR A 344 -10.37 -5.43 13.72
CA TYR A 344 -10.40 -6.88 13.75
C TYR A 344 -11.57 -7.38 14.59
N ASP A 345 -12.52 -8.06 13.95
CA ASP A 345 -13.60 -8.80 14.63
C ASP A 345 -13.12 -10.21 15.00
N SER A 346 -12.61 -10.35 16.22
CA SER A 346 -12.08 -11.63 16.72
C SER A 346 -13.14 -12.74 16.82
N ARG A 347 -14.43 -12.38 16.97
CA ARG A 347 -15.52 -13.37 17.07
C ARG A 347 -15.82 -14.03 15.74
N ARG A 348 -15.66 -13.29 14.63
CA ARG A 348 -15.97 -13.76 13.28
C ARG A 348 -14.73 -13.96 12.43
N ASN A 349 -13.53 -13.69 12.99
CA ASN A 349 -12.24 -13.71 12.29
C ASN A 349 -12.28 -12.90 10.98
N ARG A 350 -12.76 -11.67 11.06
CA ARG A 350 -12.85 -10.76 9.90
C ARG A 350 -12.13 -9.45 10.17
N TYR A 351 -11.60 -8.86 9.12
CA TYR A 351 -10.84 -7.62 9.14
C TYR A 351 -11.54 -6.54 8.35
N LEU A 352 -11.72 -5.36 8.95
CA LEU A 352 -12.16 -4.16 8.25
C LEU A 352 -10.98 -3.58 7.48
N LEU A 353 -11.12 -3.47 6.15
CA LEU A 353 -10.10 -2.86 5.29
C LEU A 353 -10.52 -1.47 4.85
N ASP A 354 -9.56 -0.53 4.91
CA ASP A 354 -9.73 0.84 4.39
C ASP A 354 -8.35 1.43 4.06
N PHE A 355 -8.33 2.66 3.52
CA PHE A 355 -7.08 3.38 3.26
C PHE A 355 -6.27 3.60 4.53
N PRO A 356 -4.93 3.47 4.49
CA PRO A 356 -4.10 3.70 5.67
C PRO A 356 -4.17 5.17 6.13
N ASN A 357 -4.01 6.12 5.21
CA ASN A 357 -3.86 7.53 5.50
C ASN A 357 -4.28 8.41 4.30
N ASN A 358 -4.16 9.73 4.47
CA ASN A 358 -4.58 10.70 3.47
C ASN A 358 -3.70 10.69 2.21
N GLU A 359 -2.38 10.50 2.34
CA GLU A 359 -1.47 10.39 1.18
C GLU A 359 -1.92 9.28 0.25
N VAL A 360 -2.16 8.08 0.79
CA VAL A 360 -2.54 6.91 0.00
C VAL A 360 -3.96 7.05 -0.55
N LYS A 361 -4.91 7.52 0.28
CA LYS A 361 -6.29 7.74 -0.14
C LYS A 361 -6.36 8.70 -1.32
N LYS A 362 -5.72 9.87 -1.20
CA LYS A 362 -5.68 10.87 -2.26
C LYS A 362 -5.04 10.32 -3.53
N GLY A 363 -3.83 9.78 -3.41
CA GLY A 363 -3.10 9.28 -4.57
C GLY A 363 -3.84 8.15 -5.29
N PHE A 364 -4.39 7.18 -4.54
CA PHE A 364 -5.15 6.07 -5.13
C PHE A 364 -6.40 6.55 -5.87
N LEU A 365 -7.21 7.40 -5.23
CA LEU A 365 -8.43 7.92 -5.84
C LEU A 365 -8.14 8.80 -7.07
N THR A 366 -7.10 9.63 -7.02
CA THR A 366 -6.65 10.44 -8.18
C THR A 366 -6.22 9.55 -9.33
N MET A 367 -5.47 8.49 -9.05
CA MET A 367 -5.04 7.53 -10.07
C MET A 367 -6.24 6.78 -10.69
N VAL A 368 -7.19 6.33 -9.87
CA VAL A 368 -8.42 5.67 -10.36
C VAL A 368 -9.20 6.64 -11.24
N ALA A 369 -9.40 7.87 -10.79
CA ALA A 369 -10.11 8.90 -11.54
C ALA A 369 -9.43 9.24 -12.87
N ALA A 370 -8.11 9.43 -12.88
CA ALA A 370 -7.34 9.70 -14.10
C ALA A 370 -7.44 8.54 -15.12
N ASN A 371 -7.40 7.29 -14.65
CA ASN A 371 -7.60 6.13 -15.52
C ASN A 371 -9.04 5.99 -16.03
N TYR A 372 -10.01 6.39 -15.23
CA TYR A 372 -11.43 6.31 -15.56
C TYR A 372 -11.88 7.45 -16.49
N PHE A 373 -11.54 8.69 -16.15
CA PHE A 373 -11.96 9.87 -16.93
C PHE A 373 -11.07 10.16 -18.14
N LYS A 374 -9.90 9.52 -18.24
CA LYS A 374 -8.85 9.80 -19.26
C LYS A 374 -8.32 11.25 -19.33
N PRO A 375 -8.71 12.23 -18.50
CA PRO A 375 -7.95 13.46 -18.40
C PRO A 375 -6.57 13.17 -17.80
N GLN A 376 -5.66 14.11 -17.94
CA GLN A 376 -4.36 13.99 -17.27
C GLN A 376 -4.58 14.04 -15.75
N GLU A 377 -3.83 13.23 -15.00
CA GLU A 377 -3.92 13.16 -13.53
C GLU A 377 -3.84 14.54 -12.86
N PHE A 378 -3.04 15.43 -13.42
CA PHE A 378 -2.87 16.80 -12.98
C PHE A 378 -4.17 17.64 -13.08
N GLU A 379 -4.97 17.47 -14.12
CA GLU A 379 -6.22 18.20 -14.33
C GLU A 379 -7.27 17.82 -13.30
N VAL A 380 -7.40 16.52 -12.99
CA VAL A 380 -8.31 16.03 -11.95
C VAL A 380 -7.93 16.58 -10.57
N SER A 381 -6.65 16.54 -10.22
CA SER A 381 -6.17 17.01 -8.91
C SER A 381 -6.42 18.50 -8.70
N ASN A 382 -6.18 19.33 -9.71
CA ASN A 382 -6.43 20.77 -9.62
C ASN A 382 -7.93 21.06 -9.51
N TRP A 383 -8.74 20.44 -10.35
CA TRP A 383 -10.19 20.61 -10.30
C TRP A 383 -10.78 20.29 -8.92
N ILE A 384 -10.31 19.20 -8.28
CA ILE A 384 -10.78 18.82 -6.92
C ILE A 384 -10.43 19.90 -5.90
N VAL A 385 -9.21 20.45 -5.95
CA VAL A 385 -8.81 21.52 -5.01
C VAL A 385 -9.67 22.76 -5.21
N ASP A 386 -9.86 23.19 -6.46
CA ASP A 386 -10.71 24.34 -6.78
C ASP A 386 -12.16 24.12 -6.34
N ALA A 387 -12.71 22.92 -6.57
CA ALA A 387 -14.05 22.55 -6.12
C ALA A 387 -14.20 22.59 -4.59
N VAL A 388 -13.18 22.14 -3.85
CA VAL A 388 -13.17 22.21 -2.37
C VAL A 388 -13.16 23.66 -1.92
N ILE A 389 -12.34 24.53 -2.51
CA ILE A 389 -12.28 25.95 -2.17
C ILE A 389 -13.66 26.60 -2.36
N LEU A 390 -14.34 26.34 -3.48
CA LEU A 390 -15.70 26.84 -3.72
C LEU A 390 -16.69 26.41 -2.63
N LEU A 391 -16.59 25.16 -2.17
CA LEU A 391 -17.45 24.64 -1.10
C LEU A 391 -17.08 25.23 0.28
N GLU A 392 -15.79 25.49 0.54
CA GLU A 392 -15.34 26.16 1.78
C GLU A 392 -15.76 27.64 1.84
N GLU A 393 -15.86 28.29 0.69
CA GLU A 393 -16.31 29.69 0.55
C GLU A 393 -17.84 29.84 0.45
N GLY A 394 -18.58 28.72 0.32
CA GLY A 394 -20.04 28.73 0.21
C GLY A 394 -20.56 29.05 -1.20
N GLU A 395 -19.70 28.97 -2.21
CA GLU A 395 -20.00 29.31 -3.61
C GLU A 395 -20.62 28.10 -4.36
N THR A 396 -21.79 27.65 -3.91
CA THR A 396 -22.51 26.48 -4.42
C THR A 396 -22.82 26.57 -5.92
N THR A 397 -23.23 27.76 -6.39
CA THR A 397 -23.48 28.02 -7.82
C THR A 397 -22.25 27.79 -8.68
N ALA A 398 -21.10 28.30 -8.24
CA ALA A 398 -19.82 28.11 -8.94
C ALA A 398 -19.38 26.65 -8.90
N PHE A 399 -19.56 25.97 -7.75
CA PHE A 399 -19.28 24.54 -7.62
C PHE A 399 -20.12 23.68 -8.59
N CYS A 400 -21.45 23.88 -8.64
CA CYS A 400 -22.32 23.11 -9.54
C CYS A 400 -21.98 23.38 -11.02
N SER A 401 -21.64 24.63 -11.37
CA SER A 401 -21.19 24.98 -12.71
C SER A 401 -19.86 24.30 -13.07
N ALA A 402 -18.91 24.29 -12.13
CA ALA A 402 -17.63 23.60 -12.31
C ALA A 402 -17.81 22.09 -12.45
N LEU A 403 -18.71 21.49 -11.66
CA LEU A 403 -19.07 20.06 -11.76
C LEU A 403 -19.68 19.73 -13.13
N THR A 404 -20.61 20.56 -13.62
CA THR A 404 -21.22 20.41 -14.94
C THR A 404 -20.17 20.46 -16.05
N SER A 405 -19.27 21.44 -16.00
CA SER A 405 -18.18 21.57 -16.97
C SER A 405 -17.22 20.39 -16.95
N PHE A 406 -16.85 19.91 -15.76
CA PHE A 406 -15.97 18.76 -15.60
C PHE A 406 -16.58 17.48 -16.19
N LEU A 407 -17.86 17.23 -15.92
CA LEU A 407 -18.56 16.06 -16.46
C LEU A 407 -18.71 16.13 -17.98
N ALA A 408 -18.95 17.32 -18.52
CA ALA A 408 -19.09 17.54 -19.97
C ALA A 408 -17.77 17.33 -20.73
N ASP A 409 -16.62 17.48 -20.08
CA ASP A 409 -15.29 17.28 -20.68
C ASP A 409 -14.83 15.80 -20.68
N ILE A 410 -15.58 14.90 -20.05
CA ILE A 410 -15.26 13.47 -20.04
C ILE A 410 -15.54 12.87 -21.42
N PRO A 411 -14.52 12.30 -22.14
CA PRO A 411 -14.74 11.81 -23.50
C PRO A 411 -15.73 10.66 -23.58
N TYR A 412 -16.69 10.72 -24.48
CA TYR A 412 -17.70 9.68 -24.72
C TYR A 412 -17.08 8.29 -24.99
N ASP A 413 -15.97 8.23 -25.73
CA ASP A 413 -15.25 6.97 -26.04
C ASP A 413 -14.51 6.34 -24.85
N SER A 414 -14.50 7.01 -23.69
CA SER A 414 -13.87 6.50 -22.48
C SER A 414 -14.52 5.23 -21.96
N HIS A 415 -15.75 4.97 -22.34
CA HIS A 415 -16.66 4.07 -21.64
C HIS A 415 -16.98 2.77 -22.38
N GLY A 416 -16.31 2.48 -23.49
CA GLY A 416 -16.67 1.31 -24.31
C GLY A 416 -18.11 1.46 -24.86
N SER A 417 -18.64 0.40 -25.44
CA SER A 417 -20.01 0.42 -25.98
C SER A 417 -21.03 0.28 -24.83
N ILE A 418 -21.34 1.38 -24.12
CA ILE A 418 -22.49 1.41 -23.18
C ILE A 418 -23.75 1.25 -24.03
N LYS A 419 -24.38 0.09 -23.99
CA LYS A 419 -25.52 -0.25 -24.86
C LYS A 419 -26.86 -0.36 -24.14
N THR A 420 -26.88 -0.18 -22.80
CA THR A 420 -28.11 -0.34 -22.00
C THR A 420 -28.28 0.83 -21.03
N VAL A 421 -29.52 1.18 -20.72
CA VAL A 421 -29.87 2.22 -19.72
C VAL A 421 -29.27 1.91 -18.36
N GLU A 422 -29.29 0.63 -17.96
CA GLU A 422 -28.72 0.17 -16.67
C GLU A 422 -27.19 0.38 -16.60
N ALA A 423 -26.47 0.17 -17.71
CA ALA A 423 -25.04 0.43 -17.77
C ALA A 423 -24.73 1.94 -17.69
N THR A 424 -25.60 2.79 -18.26
CA THR A 424 -25.50 4.26 -18.18
C THR A 424 -25.70 4.74 -16.74
N GLU A 425 -26.72 4.22 -16.05
CA GLU A 425 -26.99 4.57 -14.64
C GLU A 425 -25.82 4.22 -13.73
N LYS A 426 -25.30 3.00 -13.84
CA LYS A 426 -24.12 2.55 -13.07
C LYS A 426 -22.88 3.42 -13.35
N HIS A 427 -22.69 3.79 -14.60
CA HIS A 427 -21.59 4.67 -14.97
C HIS A 427 -21.69 6.04 -14.28
N PHE A 428 -22.85 6.66 -14.27
CA PHE A 428 -23.08 7.92 -13.57
C PHE A 428 -22.85 7.80 -12.06
N GLN A 429 -23.45 6.78 -11.44
CA GLN A 429 -23.28 6.52 -10.02
C GLN A 429 -21.79 6.39 -9.66
N TYR A 430 -21.02 5.64 -10.48
CA TYR A 430 -19.61 5.43 -10.24
C TYR A 430 -18.78 6.72 -10.46
N THR A 431 -19.03 7.45 -11.54
CA THR A 431 -18.39 8.74 -11.84
C THR A 431 -18.55 9.71 -10.66
N PHE A 432 -19.79 9.88 -10.25
CA PHE A 432 -20.12 10.77 -9.17
C PHE A 432 -19.55 10.33 -7.82
N TYR A 433 -19.61 9.04 -7.55
CA TYR A 433 -18.99 8.43 -6.38
C TYR A 433 -17.48 8.74 -6.32
N LEU A 434 -16.75 8.61 -7.42
CA LEU A 434 -15.32 8.95 -7.49
C LEU A 434 -15.07 10.43 -7.17
N ILE A 435 -15.86 11.33 -7.75
CA ILE A 435 -15.76 12.78 -7.49
C ILE A 435 -15.99 13.06 -6.01
N LEU A 436 -17.05 12.52 -5.44
CA LEU A 436 -17.35 12.69 -4.02
C LEU A 436 -16.22 12.15 -3.13
N ARG A 437 -15.68 10.97 -3.45
CA ARG A 437 -14.58 10.39 -2.69
C ARG A 437 -13.32 11.22 -2.75
N LEU A 438 -13.03 11.86 -3.89
CA LEU A 438 -11.92 12.79 -4.03
C LEU A 438 -12.14 14.07 -3.20
N LEU A 439 -13.34 14.65 -3.22
CA LEU A 439 -13.70 15.76 -2.33
C LEU A 439 -13.55 15.37 -0.86
N GLY A 440 -13.93 14.14 -0.51
CA GLY A 440 -13.79 13.57 0.84
C GLY A 440 -12.34 13.32 1.31
N VAL A 441 -11.33 13.70 0.53
CA VAL A 441 -9.94 13.79 1.00
C VAL A 441 -9.72 15.08 1.79
N TYR A 442 -10.43 16.14 1.43
CA TYR A 442 -10.26 17.49 1.98
C TYR A 442 -11.39 17.91 2.93
N CYS A 443 -12.58 17.32 2.75
CA CYS A 443 -13.78 17.61 3.53
C CYS A 443 -14.29 16.34 4.22
N GLN A 444 -15.06 16.51 5.30
CA GLN A 444 -15.76 15.38 5.88
C GLN A 444 -16.93 14.97 4.97
N LEU A 445 -16.88 13.76 4.46
CA LEU A 445 -17.85 13.24 3.49
C LEU A 445 -18.57 12.02 4.03
N HIS A 446 -19.89 12.00 3.90
CA HIS A 446 -20.74 10.84 4.14
C HIS A 446 -21.55 10.54 2.88
N VAL A 447 -21.20 9.46 2.17
CA VAL A 447 -21.95 8.95 1.01
C VAL A 447 -22.93 7.90 1.50
N GLU A 448 -24.17 7.91 0.97
CA GLU A 448 -25.25 6.99 1.34
C GLU A 448 -25.49 6.90 2.85
N LYS A 449 -25.46 8.04 3.54
CA LYS A 449 -25.61 8.12 5.00
C LYS A 449 -27.01 7.70 5.43
N THR A 450 -27.10 6.58 6.16
CA THR A 450 -28.37 6.11 6.73
C THR A 450 -28.81 7.04 7.88
N GLN A 451 -30.04 7.51 7.82
CA GLN A 451 -30.70 8.31 8.86
C GLN A 451 -32.01 7.66 9.29
N SER A 452 -32.68 8.21 10.30
CA SER A 452 -33.91 7.64 10.90
C SER A 452 -35.07 7.48 9.93
N ARG A 453 -35.12 8.25 8.85
CA ARG A 453 -36.22 8.27 7.87
C ARG A 453 -35.84 7.84 6.45
N GLY A 454 -34.60 7.44 6.24
CA GLY A 454 -34.10 7.02 4.94
C GLY A 454 -32.59 7.09 4.82
N ARG A 455 -32.10 7.08 3.59
CA ARG A 455 -30.68 7.21 3.26
C ARG A 455 -30.50 8.41 2.35
N VAL A 456 -29.71 9.38 2.81
CA VAL A 456 -29.33 10.54 2.02
C VAL A 456 -28.14 10.16 1.11
N ASP A 457 -28.14 10.61 -0.12
CA ASP A 457 -27.11 10.24 -1.09
C ASP A 457 -25.74 10.74 -0.68
N CYS A 458 -25.65 12.04 -0.30
CA CYS A 458 -24.37 12.61 0.14
C CYS A 458 -24.55 13.73 1.15
N VAL A 459 -23.71 13.75 2.20
CA VAL A 459 -23.52 14.91 3.06
C VAL A 459 -22.05 15.27 3.07
N LEU A 460 -21.73 16.52 2.75
CA LEU A 460 -20.38 17.07 2.75
C LEU A 460 -20.31 18.18 3.80
N GLU A 461 -19.30 18.10 4.67
CA GLU A 461 -19.12 19.01 5.80
C GLU A 461 -17.76 19.70 5.68
N THR A 462 -17.78 21.03 5.64
CA THR A 462 -16.60 21.88 5.74
C THR A 462 -16.54 22.51 7.14
N LYS A 463 -15.58 23.39 7.36
CA LYS A 463 -15.47 24.12 8.64
C LYS A 463 -16.72 24.97 8.94
N ASP A 464 -17.25 25.65 7.93
CA ASP A 464 -18.31 26.67 8.09
C ASP A 464 -19.63 26.29 7.39
N TYR A 465 -19.67 25.18 6.64
CA TYR A 465 -20.83 24.77 5.84
C TYR A 465 -21.12 23.28 5.97
N VAL A 466 -22.42 22.93 5.84
CA VAL A 466 -22.91 21.55 5.65
C VAL A 466 -23.75 21.51 4.40
N TYR A 467 -23.40 20.66 3.45
CA TYR A 467 -24.12 20.46 2.20
C TYR A 467 -24.78 19.09 2.18
N ILE A 468 -26.09 19.06 1.91
CA ILE A 468 -26.89 17.85 1.81
C ILE A 468 -27.31 17.69 0.35
N PHE A 469 -26.73 16.71 -0.34
CA PHE A 469 -27.00 16.45 -1.75
C PHE A 469 -27.96 15.27 -1.91
N GLU A 470 -28.90 15.42 -2.82
CA GLU A 470 -29.76 14.35 -3.34
C GLU A 470 -29.73 14.40 -4.87
N PHE A 471 -29.66 13.24 -5.50
CA PHE A 471 -29.43 13.12 -6.94
C PHE A 471 -30.59 12.41 -7.63
N LYS A 472 -30.93 12.88 -8.82
CA LYS A 472 -31.90 12.24 -9.72
C LYS A 472 -31.26 12.01 -11.08
N LEU A 473 -31.46 10.84 -11.66
CA LEU A 473 -31.16 10.55 -13.05
C LEU A 473 -32.46 10.68 -13.85
N ASP A 474 -32.46 11.54 -14.88
CA ASP A 474 -33.63 11.84 -15.72
C ASP A 474 -34.88 12.29 -14.93
N GLY A 475 -34.68 12.84 -13.73
CA GLY A 475 -35.70 13.47 -12.88
C GLY A 475 -35.50 14.98 -12.83
N THR A 476 -35.99 15.65 -11.77
CA THR A 476 -35.82 17.09 -11.59
C THR A 476 -35.04 17.43 -10.30
N ALA A 477 -34.34 18.58 -10.32
CA ALA A 477 -33.68 19.09 -9.12
C ALA A 477 -34.68 19.41 -8.01
N ALA A 478 -35.89 19.89 -8.37
CA ALA A 478 -36.98 20.13 -7.44
C ALA A 478 -37.46 18.85 -6.73
N GLU A 479 -37.57 17.72 -7.44
CA GLU A 479 -37.90 16.41 -6.85
C GLU A 479 -36.84 15.95 -5.85
N ALA A 480 -35.56 16.18 -6.16
CA ALA A 480 -34.46 15.88 -5.28
C ALA A 480 -34.51 16.74 -4.00
N LEU A 481 -34.72 18.05 -4.11
CA LEU A 481 -34.91 18.93 -2.95
C LEU A 481 -36.12 18.54 -2.10
N GLN A 482 -37.25 18.22 -2.74
CA GLN A 482 -38.45 17.77 -2.04
C GLN A 482 -38.18 16.49 -1.26
N GLN A 483 -37.39 15.56 -1.79
CA GLN A 483 -37.02 14.35 -1.08
C GLN A 483 -36.18 14.64 0.19
N ILE A 484 -35.25 15.60 0.15
CA ILE A 484 -34.49 16.02 1.33
C ILE A 484 -35.44 16.51 2.45
N GLU A 485 -36.46 17.30 2.07
CA GLU A 485 -37.45 17.85 3.02
C GLU A 485 -38.37 16.74 3.57
N ASP A 486 -38.97 15.94 2.71
CA ASP A 486 -39.93 14.88 3.08
C ASP A 486 -39.31 13.82 3.99
N LYS A 487 -38.05 13.49 3.73
CA LYS A 487 -37.27 12.52 4.54
C LYS A 487 -36.63 13.18 5.76
N GLY A 488 -36.60 14.50 5.82
CA GLY A 488 -36.02 15.26 6.93
C GLY A 488 -34.51 15.03 7.09
N TYR A 489 -33.77 14.93 5.99
CA TYR A 489 -32.33 14.67 6.01
C TYR A 489 -31.52 15.77 6.68
N ALA A 490 -32.06 16.98 6.76
CA ALA A 490 -31.46 18.10 7.49
C ALA A 490 -31.71 18.07 9.01
N THR A 491 -32.60 17.20 9.50
CA THR A 491 -32.95 17.15 10.94
C THR A 491 -31.74 17.00 11.87
N PRO A 492 -30.71 16.18 11.58
CA PRO A 492 -29.52 16.06 12.43
C PRO A 492 -28.71 17.34 12.55
N TYR A 493 -28.89 18.28 11.63
CA TYR A 493 -28.13 19.55 11.54
C TYR A 493 -28.91 20.77 12.01
N GLN A 494 -30.12 20.61 12.54
CA GLN A 494 -30.97 21.74 13.03
C GLN A 494 -30.33 22.57 14.14
N THR A 495 -29.41 21.99 14.91
CA THR A 495 -28.66 22.67 15.97
C THR A 495 -27.22 22.97 15.59
N ASP A 496 -26.84 22.70 14.33
CA ASP A 496 -25.50 23.00 13.83
C ASP A 496 -25.32 24.52 13.70
N THR A 497 -24.16 25.01 14.07
CA THR A 497 -23.83 26.45 13.98
C THR A 497 -23.35 26.85 12.58
N ARG A 498 -23.05 25.88 11.75
CA ARG A 498 -22.64 26.06 10.35
C ARG A 498 -23.85 26.36 9.48
N LYS A 499 -23.61 26.98 8.33
CA LYS A 499 -24.67 27.18 7.34
C LYS A 499 -25.00 25.84 6.66
N VAL A 500 -26.26 25.40 6.78
CA VAL A 500 -26.75 24.14 6.18
C VAL A 500 -27.46 24.47 4.88
N THR A 501 -27.05 23.82 3.78
CA THR A 501 -27.66 24.01 2.46
C THR A 501 -28.05 22.65 1.86
N ALA A 502 -29.31 22.51 1.47
CA ALA A 502 -29.82 21.40 0.68
C ALA A 502 -29.59 21.68 -0.80
N ILE A 503 -29.13 20.69 -1.55
CA ILE A 503 -28.85 20.80 -3.00
C ILE A 503 -29.45 19.57 -3.68
N GLY A 504 -30.45 19.83 -4.54
CA GLY A 504 -30.99 18.85 -5.46
C GLY A 504 -30.29 18.95 -6.81
N VAL A 505 -29.86 17.84 -7.37
CA VAL A 505 -29.14 17.78 -8.65
C VAL A 505 -29.81 16.77 -9.56
N SER A 506 -30.11 17.17 -10.78
CA SER A 506 -30.58 16.28 -11.85
C SER A 506 -29.47 16.02 -12.86
N PHE A 507 -29.27 14.74 -13.20
CA PHE A 507 -28.38 14.29 -14.25
C PHE A 507 -29.21 13.80 -15.44
N SER A 508 -28.73 14.05 -16.66
CA SER A 508 -29.30 13.52 -17.88
C SER A 508 -28.52 12.31 -18.39
N SER A 509 -29.21 11.19 -18.62
CA SER A 509 -28.64 10.01 -19.28
C SER A 509 -28.35 10.23 -20.76
N GLU A 510 -28.92 11.27 -21.37
CA GLU A 510 -28.71 11.63 -22.78
C GLU A 510 -27.42 12.47 -22.96
N THR A 511 -27.24 13.51 -22.12
CA THR A 511 -26.10 14.43 -22.22
C THR A 511 -24.90 13.99 -21.38
N MET A 512 -25.08 13.01 -20.51
CA MET A 512 -24.05 12.50 -19.59
C MET A 512 -23.46 13.58 -18.67
N THR A 513 -24.26 14.58 -18.27
CA THR A 513 -23.84 15.68 -17.39
C THR A 513 -24.99 16.14 -16.47
N VAL A 514 -24.70 17.13 -15.62
CA VAL A 514 -25.73 17.83 -14.83
C VAL A 514 -26.62 18.61 -15.78
N GLU A 515 -27.94 18.38 -15.70
CA GLU A 515 -28.95 19.08 -16.48
C GLU A 515 -29.45 20.32 -15.74
N GLU A 516 -29.79 20.14 -14.46
CA GLU A 516 -30.23 21.22 -13.60
C GLU A 516 -29.84 20.97 -12.13
N TRP A 517 -29.80 22.01 -11.34
CA TRP A 517 -29.64 21.95 -9.92
C TRP A 517 -30.39 23.09 -9.23
N GLU A 518 -30.86 22.83 -8.02
CA GLU A 518 -31.51 23.81 -7.16
C GLU A 518 -30.95 23.72 -5.73
N GLU A 519 -30.90 24.86 -5.05
CA GLU A 519 -30.42 24.91 -3.67
C GLU A 519 -31.41 25.60 -2.73
N LYS A 520 -31.37 25.22 -1.45
CA LYS A 520 -32.13 25.84 -0.39
C LYS A 520 -31.32 25.90 0.89
N THR A 521 -31.10 27.10 1.41
CA THR A 521 -30.54 27.27 2.75
C THR A 521 -31.61 26.88 3.81
N LEU A 522 -31.21 26.06 4.77
CA LEU A 522 -32.09 25.47 5.79
C LEU A 522 -31.86 26.08 7.16
#